data_fc1ad863ae99d992f12a30be1b099f19
#
_entry.id   fc1ad863ae99d992f12a30be1b099f19
#
_cell.length_a   1.000
_cell.length_b   1.000
_cell.length_c   1.000
_cell.angle_alpha   90.00
_cell.angle_beta   90.00
_cell.angle_gamma   90.00
#
_symmetry.space_group_name_H-M   'P 1'
#
loop_
_entity.id
_entity.type
_entity.pdbx_description
1 polymer ?
#
loop_
_entity_poly.entity_id
_entity_poly.type
_entity_poly.pdbx_seq_one_letter_code
_entity_poly.pdbx_strand_id
1 'polypeptide(L)'
;MTNSEISIKIVDTLLSVNEKDWDACAAPEAVDEARPLDPFTTYRFLRALEESGSVGNATGWHPYYILAISGNQLLGCAPMYVKTHSQGEYIFDHSWANAYERAGGKYYPKIQVAVPFTPVPGKRLLANNKNQEKAFPILLEGIKSFAAKNNLSSAHITFCTFDEFKKGGSLGLLKRTSSQYHWKNDGYENFQDFLDALSSRKRKNIRKERERAKSFGGEIVRYSGKEITEQHWDAFWNFYQDTGRRKWGQPYLTRNFFEIAGERLENELLMILAEIDGNPIAGALNFIGQDALFGRYWGCTENYSNLHFEICYYQAIEYAIENRLSRVEAGAQGEHKLARGYMPSHTYSLHWINNNRFSRAVAQYLDEERLAVGEEMEILSNYGPFKNIKL
;
A
#
# COMPACT_ATOMS: atom_id res chain seq x y z
N MET A 1 -27.65 12.34 28.00
CA MET A 1 -27.07 12.14 26.64
C MET A 1 -27.81 10.97 26.04
N THR A 2 -28.72 11.24 25.11
CA THR A 2 -29.45 10.18 24.37
C THR A 2 -28.43 9.33 23.65
N ASN A 3 -28.35 8.05 23.97
CA ASN A 3 -27.57 7.06 23.23
C ASN A 3 -28.18 6.97 21.84
N SER A 4 -27.72 7.83 20.91
CA SER A 4 -28.16 7.74 19.52
C SER A 4 -27.67 6.41 18.97
N GLU A 5 -28.62 5.63 18.46
CA GLU A 5 -28.37 4.33 17.85
C GLU A 5 -27.34 4.47 16.71
N ILE A 6 -26.34 3.57 16.66
CA ILE A 6 -25.34 3.58 15.59
C ILE A 6 -25.89 2.74 14.44
N SER A 7 -25.98 3.34 13.27
CA SER A 7 -26.42 2.68 12.03
C SER A 7 -25.27 2.47 11.06
N ILE A 8 -25.38 1.43 10.25
CA ILE A 8 -24.48 1.18 9.13
C ILE A 8 -25.13 1.65 7.83
N LYS A 9 -24.42 2.49 7.10
CA LYS A 9 -24.76 2.93 5.74
C LYS A 9 -23.68 2.46 4.79
N ILE A 10 -24.08 2.01 3.59
CA ILE A 10 -23.15 1.66 2.52
C ILE A 10 -23.47 2.55 1.32
N VAL A 11 -22.44 3.11 0.72
CA VAL A 11 -22.53 3.97 -0.46
C VAL A 11 -21.56 3.47 -1.54
N ASP A 12 -21.95 3.65 -2.79
CA ASP A 12 -21.21 3.18 -3.97
C ASP A 12 -20.27 4.24 -4.57
N THR A 13 -20.25 5.42 -3.97
CA THR A 13 -19.33 6.51 -4.34
C THR A 13 -19.03 7.40 -3.14
N LEU A 14 -17.81 7.90 -3.06
CA LEU A 14 -17.42 8.90 -2.05
C LEU A 14 -18.06 10.28 -2.28
N LEU A 15 -18.62 10.56 -3.46
CA LEU A 15 -19.40 11.79 -3.67
C LEU A 15 -20.58 11.93 -2.69
N SER A 16 -21.06 10.82 -2.14
CA SER A 16 -22.14 10.79 -1.15
C SER A 16 -21.66 11.02 0.29
N VAL A 17 -20.35 11.25 0.49
CA VAL A 17 -19.71 11.42 1.81
C VAL A 17 -19.03 12.77 1.86
N ASN A 18 -19.12 13.46 3.00
CA ASN A 18 -18.39 14.69 3.21
C ASN A 18 -16.89 14.39 3.37
N GLU A 19 -16.03 15.09 2.64
CA GLU A 19 -14.58 14.91 2.67
C GLU A 19 -13.99 15.10 4.07
N LYS A 20 -14.40 16.17 4.78
CA LYS A 20 -13.89 16.46 6.14
C LYS A 20 -14.28 15.37 7.13
N ASP A 21 -15.49 14.82 7.02
CA ASP A 21 -15.94 13.74 7.90
C ASP A 21 -15.18 12.44 7.62
N TRP A 22 -14.92 12.13 6.34
CA TRP A 22 -14.09 10.99 5.96
C TRP A 22 -12.66 11.13 6.48
N ASP A 23 -12.02 12.27 6.21
CA ASP A 23 -10.62 12.50 6.58
C ASP A 23 -10.44 12.67 8.10
N ALA A 24 -11.46 13.11 8.83
CA ALA A 24 -11.46 13.04 10.30
C ALA A 24 -11.36 11.59 10.83
N CYS A 25 -11.76 10.59 10.06
CA CYS A 25 -11.58 9.17 10.36
C CYS A 25 -10.29 8.60 9.75
N ALA A 26 -9.96 8.98 8.52
CA ALA A 26 -8.84 8.42 7.76
C ALA A 26 -7.48 8.99 8.19
N ALA A 27 -7.40 10.29 8.42
CA ALA A 27 -6.18 11.02 8.73
C ALA A 27 -6.40 12.02 9.89
N PRO A 28 -6.83 11.54 11.08
CA PRO A 28 -7.15 12.42 12.20
C PRO A 28 -5.93 13.21 12.72
N GLU A 29 -4.73 12.82 12.31
CA GLU A 29 -3.46 13.50 12.62
C GLU A 29 -3.13 14.63 11.64
N ALA A 30 -3.75 14.67 10.49
CA ALA A 30 -3.53 15.70 9.46
C ALA A 30 -4.33 16.96 9.79
N VAL A 31 -4.03 17.58 10.94
CA VAL A 31 -4.58 18.87 11.37
C VAL A 31 -3.64 19.96 10.90
N ASP A 32 -4.18 21.14 10.55
CA ASP A 32 -3.40 22.33 10.19
C ASP A 32 -2.43 22.11 9.00
N GLU A 33 -2.91 21.49 7.93
CA GLU A 33 -2.16 21.23 6.69
C GLU A 33 -1.01 20.21 6.83
N ALA A 34 -0.89 19.51 7.96
CA ALA A 34 0.07 18.43 8.10
C ALA A 34 -0.24 17.28 7.12
N ARG A 35 0.82 16.62 6.62
CA ARG A 35 0.66 15.44 5.78
C ARG A 35 0.02 14.30 6.57
N PRO A 36 -0.87 13.49 5.97
CA PRO A 36 -1.39 12.28 6.58
C PRO A 36 -0.29 11.23 6.78
N LEU A 37 -0.40 10.38 7.80
CA LEU A 37 0.46 9.21 7.96
C LEU A 37 0.33 8.26 6.75
N ASP A 38 -0.91 8.01 6.35
CA ASP A 38 -1.26 7.20 5.17
C ASP A 38 -2.04 8.06 4.16
N PRO A 39 -1.39 8.55 3.09
CA PRO A 39 -2.07 9.35 2.08
C PRO A 39 -3.09 8.56 1.27
N PHE A 40 -3.03 7.23 1.26
CA PHE A 40 -3.82 6.36 0.39
C PHE A 40 -5.24 6.10 0.90
N THR A 41 -5.50 6.30 2.19
CA THR A 41 -6.84 6.18 2.77
C THR A 41 -7.62 7.49 2.78
N THR A 42 -7.00 8.61 2.40
CA THR A 42 -7.64 9.93 2.35
C THR A 42 -8.75 9.98 1.31
N TYR A 43 -9.73 10.85 1.55
CA TYR A 43 -10.82 11.09 0.61
C TYR A 43 -10.31 11.42 -0.80
N ARG A 44 -9.37 12.36 -0.91
CA ARG A 44 -8.82 12.83 -2.18
C ARG A 44 -8.11 11.74 -2.98
N PHE A 45 -7.39 10.81 -2.35
CA PHE A 45 -6.75 9.69 -3.04
C PHE A 45 -7.80 8.68 -3.56
N LEU A 46 -8.73 8.27 -2.72
CA LEU A 46 -9.78 7.31 -3.10
C LEU A 46 -10.70 7.90 -4.16
N ARG A 47 -11.01 9.19 -4.08
CA ARG A 47 -11.77 9.90 -5.12
C ARG A 47 -11.01 9.98 -6.44
N ALA A 48 -9.70 10.16 -6.42
CA ALA A 48 -8.89 10.12 -7.64
C ALA A 48 -8.98 8.76 -8.35
N LEU A 49 -9.02 7.66 -7.60
CA LEU A 49 -9.24 6.32 -8.17
C LEU A 49 -10.62 6.15 -8.81
N GLU A 50 -11.69 6.67 -8.17
CA GLU A 50 -13.03 6.62 -8.74
C GLU A 50 -13.15 7.49 -10.00
N GLU A 51 -12.79 8.76 -9.88
CA GLU A 51 -12.98 9.78 -10.91
C GLU A 51 -12.19 9.48 -12.18
N SER A 52 -10.98 8.91 -12.00
CA SER A 52 -10.16 8.47 -13.11
C SER A 52 -10.67 7.20 -13.80
N GLY A 53 -11.67 6.52 -13.25
CA GLY A 53 -12.12 5.22 -13.73
C GLY A 53 -11.13 4.09 -13.48
N SER A 54 -10.15 4.28 -12.58
CA SER A 54 -9.23 3.21 -12.16
C SER A 54 -9.93 2.15 -11.30
N VAL A 55 -11.03 2.51 -10.63
CA VAL A 55 -11.99 1.60 -9.99
C VAL A 55 -13.38 1.83 -10.55
N GLY A 56 -14.28 0.84 -10.44
CA GLY A 56 -15.65 0.92 -10.95
C GLY A 56 -16.03 -0.27 -11.82
N ASN A 57 -17.11 -0.14 -12.57
CA ASN A 57 -17.81 -1.25 -13.24
C ASN A 57 -16.95 -2.08 -14.21
N ALA A 58 -16.01 -1.48 -14.91
CA ALA A 58 -15.18 -2.19 -15.91
C ALA A 58 -13.92 -2.85 -15.32
N THR A 59 -13.61 -2.59 -14.04
CA THR A 59 -12.30 -2.96 -13.44
C THR A 59 -12.37 -4.15 -12.52
N GLY A 60 -13.57 -4.61 -12.17
CA GLY A 60 -13.80 -5.63 -11.15
C GLY A 60 -13.51 -5.18 -9.71
N TRP A 61 -13.32 -3.88 -9.50
CA TRP A 61 -13.24 -3.20 -8.20
C TRP A 61 -14.46 -2.30 -8.05
N HIS A 62 -15.57 -2.84 -7.57
CA HIS A 62 -16.83 -2.08 -7.42
C HIS A 62 -16.86 -1.42 -6.04
N PRO A 63 -16.85 -0.07 -5.94
CA PRO A 63 -16.86 0.61 -4.66
C PRO A 63 -18.14 0.35 -3.86
N TYR A 64 -17.98 0.11 -2.56
CA TYR A 64 -19.04 -0.05 -1.57
C TYR A 64 -18.54 0.43 -0.21
N TYR A 65 -18.34 1.74 -0.07
CA TYR A 65 -17.83 2.31 1.19
C TYR A 65 -18.80 2.10 2.32
N ILE A 66 -18.30 1.56 3.44
CA ILE A 66 -19.11 1.32 4.62
C ILE A 66 -18.89 2.42 5.65
N LEU A 67 -19.97 2.94 6.22
CA LEU A 67 -20.02 4.07 7.13
C LEU A 67 -20.75 3.65 8.42
N ALA A 68 -20.16 3.90 9.58
CA ALA A 68 -20.80 3.79 10.90
C ALA A 68 -21.20 5.19 11.36
N ILE A 69 -22.50 5.45 11.47
CA ILE A 69 -23.08 6.78 11.70
C ILE A 69 -23.89 6.79 12.99
N SER A 70 -23.72 7.81 13.82
CA SER A 70 -24.54 8.07 15.01
C SER A 70 -25.18 9.46 14.89
N GLY A 71 -26.51 9.49 14.69
CA GLY A 71 -27.18 10.74 14.30
C GLY A 71 -26.63 11.27 12.96
N ASN A 72 -26.03 12.45 12.99
CA ASN A 72 -25.37 13.04 11.80
C ASN A 72 -23.84 12.91 11.82
N GLN A 73 -23.27 12.22 12.82
CA GLN A 73 -21.82 12.11 12.95
C GLN A 73 -21.30 10.82 12.36
N LEU A 74 -20.28 10.90 11.50
CA LEU A 74 -19.50 9.76 11.05
C LEU A 74 -18.54 9.35 12.18
N LEU A 75 -18.73 8.13 12.71
CA LEU A 75 -17.89 7.57 13.77
C LEU A 75 -16.71 6.78 13.20
N GLY A 76 -16.93 6.16 12.06
CA GLY A 76 -15.91 5.38 11.35
C GLY A 76 -16.37 4.98 9.97
N CYS A 77 -15.41 4.62 9.13
CA CYS A 77 -15.66 4.20 7.75
C CYS A 77 -14.60 3.19 7.27
N ALA A 78 -14.83 2.57 6.12
CA ALA A 78 -13.81 1.76 5.48
C ALA A 78 -13.93 1.78 3.96
N PRO A 79 -12.78 1.80 3.23
CA PRO A 79 -12.75 1.61 1.78
C PRO A 79 -13.01 0.12 1.47
N MET A 80 -14.26 -0.19 1.13
CA MET A 80 -14.72 -1.53 0.82
C MET A 80 -15.10 -1.63 -0.66
N TYR A 81 -14.80 -2.78 -1.26
CA TYR A 81 -15.08 -3.07 -2.67
C TYR A 81 -15.66 -4.47 -2.82
N VAL A 82 -16.62 -4.63 -3.72
CA VAL A 82 -17.06 -5.94 -4.19
C VAL A 82 -16.19 -6.32 -5.39
N LYS A 83 -15.52 -7.46 -5.30
CA LYS A 83 -14.53 -7.93 -6.27
C LYS A 83 -15.03 -9.11 -7.08
N THR A 84 -14.81 -9.05 -8.39
CA THR A 84 -15.13 -10.14 -9.33
C THR A 84 -13.90 -11.00 -9.68
N HIS A 85 -12.71 -10.62 -9.22
CA HIS A 85 -11.42 -11.32 -9.37
C HIS A 85 -10.43 -10.83 -8.32
N SER A 86 -9.26 -11.48 -8.16
CA SER A 86 -8.22 -11.11 -7.17
C SER A 86 -7.07 -10.28 -7.72
N GLN A 87 -7.21 -9.67 -8.90
CA GLN A 87 -6.16 -8.81 -9.46
C GLN A 87 -6.07 -7.48 -8.69
N GLY A 88 -4.84 -7.01 -8.51
CA GLY A 88 -4.55 -5.72 -7.88
C GLY A 88 -4.61 -5.71 -6.34
N GLU A 89 -4.77 -6.87 -5.68
CA GLU A 89 -4.89 -7.00 -4.21
C GLU A 89 -3.54 -7.18 -3.51
N TYR A 90 -2.55 -7.76 -4.19
CA TYR A 90 -1.21 -8.07 -3.68
C TYR A 90 -1.13 -9.02 -2.47
N ILE A 91 -2.26 -9.49 -1.95
CA ILE A 91 -2.39 -10.64 -1.05
C ILE A 91 -3.11 -11.72 -1.83
N PHE A 92 -2.34 -12.68 -2.34
CA PHE A 92 -2.86 -13.65 -3.30
C PHE A 92 -3.67 -14.75 -2.61
N ASP A 93 -4.90 -14.94 -3.07
CA ASP A 93 -5.84 -15.96 -2.60
C ASP A 93 -6.31 -16.90 -3.74
N HIS A 94 -5.58 -16.93 -4.86
CA HIS A 94 -5.92 -17.77 -6.01
C HIS A 94 -6.03 -19.26 -5.67
N SER A 95 -5.19 -19.75 -4.74
CA SER A 95 -5.26 -21.13 -4.25
C SER A 95 -6.57 -21.41 -3.52
N TRP A 96 -7.07 -20.45 -2.75
CA TRP A 96 -8.35 -20.53 -2.06
C TRP A 96 -9.51 -20.52 -3.05
N ALA A 97 -9.49 -19.61 -4.03
CA ALA A 97 -10.50 -19.55 -5.08
C ALA A 97 -10.58 -20.89 -5.83
N ASN A 98 -9.45 -21.41 -6.30
CA ASN A 98 -9.38 -22.68 -6.99
C ASN A 98 -9.88 -23.86 -6.13
N ALA A 99 -9.52 -23.90 -4.84
CA ALA A 99 -9.97 -24.95 -3.92
C ALA A 99 -11.48 -24.89 -3.67
N TYR A 100 -12.02 -23.70 -3.49
CA TYR A 100 -13.44 -23.47 -3.26
C TYR A 100 -14.30 -23.86 -4.47
N GLU A 101 -13.84 -23.45 -5.66
CA GLU A 101 -14.53 -23.78 -6.94
C GLU A 101 -14.46 -25.28 -7.26
N ARG A 102 -13.34 -25.96 -7.02
CA ARG A 102 -13.24 -27.43 -7.13
C ARG A 102 -14.17 -28.16 -6.17
N ALA A 103 -14.48 -27.55 -5.02
CA ALA A 103 -15.45 -28.08 -4.07
C ALA A 103 -16.92 -27.75 -4.43
N GLY A 104 -17.17 -27.18 -5.62
CA GLY A 104 -18.50 -26.80 -6.10
C GLY A 104 -19.01 -25.47 -5.59
N GLY A 105 -18.18 -24.66 -4.92
CA GLY A 105 -18.52 -23.33 -4.46
C GLY A 105 -18.29 -22.26 -5.53
N LYS A 106 -18.85 -21.08 -5.31
CA LYS A 106 -18.62 -19.88 -6.13
C LYS A 106 -17.80 -18.86 -5.32
N TYR A 107 -16.51 -18.70 -5.63
CA TYR A 107 -15.63 -17.84 -4.86
C TYR A 107 -15.89 -16.34 -5.10
N TYR A 108 -16.08 -15.95 -6.33
CA TYR A 108 -16.44 -14.57 -6.69
C TYR A 108 -17.94 -14.42 -6.88
N PRO A 109 -18.53 -13.25 -6.53
CA PRO A 109 -17.86 -12.07 -5.97
C PRO A 109 -17.54 -12.21 -4.47
N LYS A 110 -16.54 -11.43 -4.03
CA LYS A 110 -16.09 -11.34 -2.62
C LYS A 110 -15.94 -9.89 -2.19
N ILE A 111 -15.79 -9.63 -0.89
CA ILE A 111 -15.46 -8.30 -0.36
C ILE A 111 -13.95 -8.14 -0.21
N GLN A 112 -13.47 -6.96 -0.57
CA GLN A 112 -12.11 -6.49 -0.31
C GLN A 112 -12.16 -5.14 0.43
N VAL A 113 -11.66 -5.09 1.65
CA VAL A 113 -11.41 -3.86 2.40
C VAL A 113 -9.92 -3.55 2.26
N ALA A 114 -9.60 -2.61 1.39
CA ALA A 114 -8.24 -2.27 1.01
C ALA A 114 -8.18 -0.93 0.28
N VAL A 115 -6.99 -0.39 0.13
CA VAL A 115 -6.74 0.64 -0.87
C VAL A 115 -6.41 -0.07 -2.19
N PRO A 116 -7.16 0.16 -3.29
CA PRO A 116 -6.92 -0.49 -4.57
C PRO A 116 -5.50 -0.26 -5.07
N PHE A 117 -4.89 -1.33 -5.60
CA PHE A 117 -3.56 -1.32 -6.23
C PHE A 117 -2.41 -0.86 -5.32
N THR A 118 -2.64 -0.80 -3.98
CA THR A 118 -1.72 -0.16 -3.04
C THR A 118 -1.36 -1.11 -1.89
N PRO A 119 -0.27 -1.90 -2.02
CA PRO A 119 0.19 -2.81 -0.99
C PRO A 119 1.00 -2.08 0.11
N VAL A 120 0.37 -1.10 0.75
CA VAL A 120 0.93 -0.31 1.85
C VAL A 120 0.18 -0.66 3.14
N PRO A 121 0.86 -1.08 4.22
CA PRO A 121 0.23 -1.29 5.51
C PRO A 121 -0.30 0.01 6.12
N GLY A 122 -1.53 -0.03 6.63
CA GLY A 122 -2.18 1.10 7.28
C GLY A 122 -3.53 0.72 7.87
N LYS A 123 -4.21 1.66 8.50
CA LYS A 123 -5.57 1.43 9.01
C LYS A 123 -6.52 1.09 7.86
N ARG A 124 -7.44 0.17 8.09
CA ARG A 124 -8.48 -0.22 7.12
C ARG A 124 -9.87 0.03 7.62
N LEU A 125 -10.09 -0.11 8.93
CA LEU A 125 -11.32 0.29 9.60
C LEU A 125 -11.05 1.65 10.26
N LEU A 126 -11.33 2.70 9.49
CA LEU A 126 -10.94 4.08 9.78
C LEU A 126 -11.86 4.66 10.85
N ALA A 127 -11.29 5.25 11.87
CA ALA A 127 -12.00 6.02 12.88
C ALA A 127 -11.02 6.93 13.62
N ASN A 128 -11.48 8.06 14.11
CA ASN A 128 -10.65 8.87 15.00
C ASN A 128 -10.39 8.14 16.33
N ASN A 129 -9.34 8.56 17.04
CA ASN A 129 -8.90 7.88 18.26
C ASN A 129 -9.99 7.73 19.34
N LYS A 130 -10.95 8.65 19.41
CA LYS A 130 -12.04 8.62 20.39
C LYS A 130 -13.09 7.54 20.06
N ASN A 131 -13.26 7.23 18.79
CA ASN A 131 -14.29 6.33 18.29
C ASN A 131 -13.78 4.94 17.90
N GLN A 132 -12.45 4.74 17.82
CA GLN A 132 -11.80 3.52 17.34
C GLN A 132 -12.36 2.24 17.99
N GLU A 133 -12.50 2.26 19.31
CA GLU A 133 -12.97 1.09 20.05
C GLU A 133 -14.42 0.71 19.75
N LYS A 134 -15.26 1.71 19.47
CA LYS A 134 -16.68 1.51 19.15
C LYS A 134 -16.88 1.20 17.66
N ALA A 135 -16.21 1.93 16.78
CA ALA A 135 -16.42 1.82 15.35
C ALA A 135 -15.91 0.48 14.78
N PHE A 136 -14.78 -0.02 15.25
CA PHE A 136 -14.16 -1.23 14.74
C PHE A 136 -15.09 -2.45 14.70
N PRO A 137 -15.69 -2.91 15.83
CA PRO A 137 -16.59 -4.06 15.81
C PRO A 137 -17.87 -3.82 15.00
N ILE A 138 -18.37 -2.57 14.99
CA ILE A 138 -19.59 -2.22 14.23
C ILE A 138 -19.35 -2.27 12.73
N LEU A 139 -18.23 -1.71 12.25
CA LEU A 139 -17.85 -1.78 10.85
C LEU A 139 -17.64 -3.24 10.43
N LEU A 140 -16.94 -4.02 11.26
CA LEU A 140 -16.69 -5.44 10.97
C LEU A 140 -17.99 -6.24 10.87
N GLU A 141 -18.94 -6.04 11.78
CA GLU A 141 -20.22 -6.71 11.72
C GLU A 141 -21.07 -6.26 10.52
N GLY A 142 -20.99 -4.96 10.18
CA GLY A 142 -21.59 -4.42 8.96
C GLY A 142 -21.05 -5.07 7.69
N ILE A 143 -19.73 -5.29 7.61
CA ILE A 143 -19.08 -5.97 6.48
C ILE A 143 -19.57 -7.42 6.37
N LYS A 144 -19.59 -8.17 7.47
CA LYS A 144 -20.08 -9.56 7.51
C LYS A 144 -21.55 -9.65 7.11
N SER A 145 -22.39 -8.77 7.67
CA SER A 145 -23.81 -8.70 7.36
C SER A 145 -24.08 -8.39 5.90
N PHE A 146 -23.33 -7.45 5.32
CA PHE A 146 -23.43 -7.12 3.90
C PHE A 146 -23.03 -8.32 3.03
N ALA A 147 -21.92 -8.99 3.38
CA ALA A 147 -21.48 -10.20 2.67
C ALA A 147 -22.55 -11.29 2.70
N ALA A 148 -23.11 -11.59 3.86
CA ALA A 148 -24.12 -12.62 4.02
C ALA A 148 -25.43 -12.30 3.26
N LYS A 149 -25.92 -11.05 3.35
CA LYS A 149 -27.14 -10.61 2.65
C LYS A 149 -27.02 -10.64 1.13
N ASN A 150 -25.81 -10.44 0.60
CA ASN A 150 -25.56 -10.43 -0.85
C ASN A 150 -24.97 -11.74 -1.37
N ASN A 151 -24.96 -12.81 -0.55
CA ASN A 151 -24.39 -14.13 -0.91
C ASN A 151 -22.94 -14.05 -1.41
N LEU A 152 -22.13 -13.15 -0.83
CA LEU A 152 -20.71 -13.04 -1.11
C LEU A 152 -19.94 -14.13 -0.36
N SER A 153 -18.90 -14.69 -0.99
CA SER A 153 -18.17 -15.85 -0.44
C SER A 153 -17.37 -15.50 0.80
N SER A 154 -16.80 -14.30 0.86
CA SER A 154 -15.82 -13.91 1.87
C SER A 154 -15.65 -12.40 1.95
N ALA A 155 -14.96 -11.95 3.00
CA ALA A 155 -14.48 -10.58 3.17
C ALA A 155 -13.00 -10.61 3.62
N HIS A 156 -12.17 -9.82 2.96
CA HIS A 156 -10.74 -9.73 3.18
C HIS A 156 -10.36 -8.30 3.54
N ILE A 157 -9.66 -8.13 4.67
CA ILE A 157 -9.11 -6.84 5.11
C ILE A 157 -7.60 -6.97 4.97
N THR A 158 -7.02 -6.41 3.90
CA THR A 158 -5.61 -6.62 3.56
C THR A 158 -4.74 -5.41 3.91
N PHE A 159 -3.49 -5.69 4.29
CA PHE A 159 -2.51 -4.68 4.73
C PHE A 159 -3.00 -3.85 5.91
N CYS A 160 -3.75 -4.47 6.82
CA CYS A 160 -4.21 -3.80 8.05
C CYS A 160 -3.05 -3.63 9.04
N THR A 161 -3.26 -2.75 10.03
CA THR A 161 -2.29 -2.56 11.12
C THR A 161 -2.20 -3.78 12.03
N PHE A 162 -1.11 -3.91 12.78
CA PHE A 162 -0.95 -4.98 13.77
C PHE A 162 -2.04 -4.96 14.85
N ASP A 163 -2.49 -3.77 15.25
CA ASP A 163 -3.57 -3.65 16.25
C ASP A 163 -4.92 -4.09 15.68
N GLU A 164 -5.24 -3.74 14.44
CA GLU A 164 -6.43 -4.27 13.75
C GLU A 164 -6.35 -5.80 13.60
N PHE A 165 -5.17 -6.33 13.27
CA PHE A 165 -4.93 -7.77 13.16
C PHE A 165 -5.16 -8.51 14.48
N LYS A 166 -4.67 -7.97 15.62
CA LYS A 166 -4.93 -8.53 16.94
C LYS A 166 -6.43 -8.48 17.28
N LYS A 167 -7.03 -7.31 17.12
CA LYS A 167 -8.43 -7.07 17.46
C LYS A 167 -9.38 -7.87 16.56
N GLY A 168 -9.14 -7.93 15.27
CA GLY A 168 -9.94 -8.73 14.33
C GLY A 168 -9.84 -10.22 14.61
N GLY A 169 -8.65 -10.71 14.97
CA GLY A 169 -8.45 -12.09 15.40
C GLY A 169 -9.24 -12.44 16.66
N SER A 170 -9.29 -11.55 17.67
CA SER A 170 -10.11 -11.76 18.88
C SER A 170 -11.61 -11.74 18.59
N LEU A 171 -12.04 -11.13 17.50
CA LEU A 171 -13.43 -11.11 17.01
C LEU A 171 -13.73 -12.24 16.00
N GLY A 172 -12.85 -13.26 15.91
CA GLY A 172 -13.06 -14.48 15.15
C GLY A 172 -12.71 -14.41 13.66
N LEU A 173 -11.98 -13.41 13.21
CA LEU A 173 -11.44 -13.39 11.85
C LEU A 173 -10.20 -14.28 11.75
N LEU A 174 -10.02 -14.91 10.59
CA LEU A 174 -8.82 -15.65 10.25
C LEU A 174 -7.66 -14.68 10.06
N LYS A 175 -6.51 -14.98 10.65
CA LYS A 175 -5.31 -14.15 10.62
C LYS A 175 -4.31 -14.67 9.60
N ARG A 176 -3.83 -13.80 8.71
CA ARG A 176 -2.76 -14.11 7.76
C ARG A 176 -1.63 -13.12 7.89
N THR A 177 -0.39 -13.60 7.90
CA THR A 177 0.83 -12.77 7.80
C THR A 177 1.51 -13.00 6.48
N SER A 178 2.12 -11.95 5.96
CA SER A 178 3.02 -11.98 4.81
C SER A 178 4.21 -11.07 5.10
N SER A 179 5.16 -10.98 4.18
CA SER A 179 6.34 -10.15 4.33
C SER A 179 6.47 -9.13 3.20
N GLN A 180 7.06 -8.00 3.54
CA GLN A 180 7.57 -6.98 2.62
C GLN A 180 8.97 -6.58 3.04
N TYR A 181 9.61 -5.67 2.30
CA TYR A 181 10.93 -5.14 2.63
C TYR A 181 10.84 -3.62 2.83
N HIS A 182 11.14 -3.17 4.04
CA HIS A 182 11.16 -1.76 4.40
C HIS A 182 12.57 -1.33 4.83
N TRP A 183 13.00 -0.16 4.40
CA TRP A 183 14.16 0.48 4.95
C TRP A 183 13.72 1.35 6.14
N LYS A 184 14.49 1.32 7.22
CA LYS A 184 14.27 2.14 8.42
C LYS A 184 15.41 3.12 8.61
N ASN A 185 15.07 4.33 9.04
CA ASN A 185 16.06 5.32 9.44
C ASN A 185 16.40 5.12 10.92
N ASP A 186 17.57 4.58 11.20
CA ASP A 186 18.08 4.37 12.55
C ASP A 186 18.84 5.60 13.07
N GLY A 187 18.37 6.81 12.75
CA GLY A 187 18.97 8.06 13.18
C GLY A 187 20.08 8.56 12.26
N TYR A 188 20.09 8.12 11.00
CA TYR A 188 21.05 8.62 10.01
C TYR A 188 20.79 10.09 9.69
N GLU A 189 21.83 10.92 9.73
CA GLU A 189 21.78 12.34 9.39
C GLU A 189 22.11 12.59 7.91
N ASN A 190 22.82 11.65 7.28
CA ASN A 190 23.20 11.68 5.87
C ASN A 190 23.37 10.26 5.32
N PHE A 191 23.46 10.13 4.00
CA PHE A 191 23.59 8.84 3.32
C PHE A 191 24.89 8.10 3.69
N GLN A 192 25.97 8.81 4.08
CA GLN A 192 27.22 8.18 4.51
C GLN A 192 27.04 7.46 5.83
N ASP A 193 26.25 7.97 6.78
CA ASP A 193 25.95 7.29 8.05
C ASP A 193 25.27 5.95 7.80
N PHE A 194 24.28 5.93 6.89
CA PHE A 194 23.66 4.68 6.45
C PHE A 194 24.69 3.71 5.85
N LEU A 195 25.59 4.20 4.98
CA LEU A 195 26.66 3.35 4.41
C LEU A 195 27.58 2.82 5.51
N ASP A 196 27.87 3.61 6.52
CA ASP A 196 28.77 3.22 7.61
C ASP A 196 28.14 2.20 8.57
N ALA A 197 26.83 2.10 8.64
CA ALA A 197 26.13 1.03 9.33
C ALA A 197 26.24 -0.33 8.60
N LEU A 198 26.55 -0.34 7.30
CA LEU A 198 26.65 -1.56 6.51
C LEU A 198 28.02 -2.26 6.67
N SER A 199 28.03 -3.58 6.46
CA SER A 199 29.27 -4.35 6.32
C SER A 199 30.11 -3.82 5.16
N SER A 200 31.46 -3.91 5.28
CA SER A 200 32.40 -3.34 4.31
C SER A 200 32.14 -3.79 2.87
N ARG A 201 31.81 -5.07 2.67
CA ARG A 201 31.47 -5.64 1.37
C ARG A 201 30.20 -4.99 0.78
N LYS A 202 29.14 -4.86 1.57
CA LYS A 202 27.85 -4.32 1.13
C LYS A 202 27.96 -2.83 0.82
N ARG A 203 28.63 -2.05 1.68
CA ARG A 203 28.95 -0.65 1.44
C ARG A 203 29.70 -0.43 0.12
N LYS A 204 30.74 -1.24 -0.13
CA LYS A 204 31.51 -1.17 -1.39
C LYS A 204 30.63 -1.48 -2.60
N ASN A 205 29.71 -2.44 -2.49
CA ASN A 205 28.80 -2.80 -3.59
C ASN A 205 27.84 -1.65 -3.90
N ILE A 206 27.22 -1.04 -2.87
CA ILE A 206 26.31 0.09 -3.08
C ILE A 206 27.01 1.27 -3.74
N ARG A 207 28.22 1.62 -3.30
CA ARG A 207 29.02 2.67 -3.93
C ARG A 207 29.26 2.38 -5.43
N LYS A 208 29.60 1.13 -5.77
CA LYS A 208 29.79 0.72 -7.17
C LYS A 208 28.49 0.75 -7.98
N GLU A 209 27.37 0.38 -7.37
CA GLU A 209 26.06 0.45 -8.05
C GLU A 209 25.70 1.89 -8.37
N ARG A 210 25.86 2.81 -7.40
CA ARG A 210 25.61 4.25 -7.59
C ARG A 210 26.55 4.85 -8.66
N GLU A 211 27.82 4.47 -8.64
CA GLU A 211 28.79 4.90 -9.65
C GLU A 211 28.40 4.45 -11.07
N ARG A 212 28.01 3.17 -11.20
CA ARG A 212 27.54 2.63 -12.48
C ARG A 212 26.23 3.25 -12.95
N ALA A 213 25.34 3.53 -12.03
CA ALA A 213 24.08 4.21 -12.36
C ALA A 213 24.32 5.59 -13.02
N LYS A 214 25.35 6.32 -12.59
CA LYS A 214 25.71 7.63 -13.18
C LYS A 214 26.22 7.54 -14.61
N SER A 215 26.61 6.36 -15.09
CA SER A 215 27.16 6.17 -16.45
C SER A 215 26.10 6.26 -17.58
N PHE A 216 24.84 6.52 -17.27
CA PHE A 216 23.79 6.71 -18.27
C PHE A 216 23.95 8.05 -19.05
N GLY A 217 24.82 8.94 -18.58
CA GLY A 217 25.19 10.16 -19.32
C GLY A 217 24.25 11.34 -19.13
N GLY A 218 23.39 11.28 -18.13
CA GLY A 218 22.44 12.34 -17.78
C GLY A 218 22.47 12.66 -16.29
N GLU A 219 21.40 13.26 -15.80
CA GLU A 219 21.21 13.64 -14.40
C GLU A 219 19.98 12.96 -13.78
N ILE A 220 19.97 12.88 -12.46
CA ILE A 220 18.82 12.39 -11.69
C ILE A 220 18.25 13.58 -10.93
N VAL A 221 16.99 13.90 -11.21
CA VAL A 221 16.30 15.05 -10.64
C VAL A 221 15.08 14.60 -9.82
N ARG A 222 14.85 15.27 -8.72
CA ARG A 222 13.69 15.06 -7.84
C ARG A 222 12.73 16.21 -8.03
N TYR A 223 11.49 15.90 -8.38
CA TYR A 223 10.40 16.85 -8.57
C TYR A 223 9.31 16.60 -7.54
N SER A 224 8.79 17.65 -6.93
CA SER A 224 7.68 17.59 -5.96
C SER A 224 6.64 18.68 -6.24
N GLY A 225 5.39 18.42 -5.88
CA GLY A 225 4.33 19.41 -6.01
C GLY A 225 4.22 19.98 -7.42
N LYS A 226 4.21 21.29 -7.52
CA LYS A 226 4.06 22.05 -8.79
C LYS A 226 5.25 21.95 -9.75
N GLU A 227 6.37 21.41 -9.30
CA GLU A 227 7.52 21.15 -10.17
C GLU A 227 7.26 20.00 -11.14
N ILE A 228 6.28 19.12 -10.81
CA ILE A 228 5.87 18.02 -11.69
C ILE A 228 4.98 18.58 -12.80
N THR A 229 5.56 18.75 -13.97
CA THR A 229 4.87 19.31 -15.15
C THR A 229 4.07 18.23 -15.90
N GLU A 230 3.22 18.67 -16.84
CA GLU A 230 2.49 17.78 -17.74
C GLU A 230 3.45 16.88 -18.58
N GLN A 231 4.58 17.45 -19.04
CA GLN A 231 5.60 16.68 -19.74
C GLN A 231 6.19 15.55 -18.88
N HIS A 232 6.39 15.78 -17.58
CA HIS A 232 6.85 14.74 -16.65
C HIS A 232 5.80 13.64 -16.50
N TRP A 233 4.50 13.99 -16.41
CA TRP A 233 3.40 13.03 -16.34
C TRP A 233 3.26 12.19 -17.62
N ASP A 234 3.45 12.78 -18.80
CA ASP A 234 3.40 12.07 -20.07
C ASP A 234 4.56 11.08 -20.20
N ALA A 235 5.78 11.50 -19.86
CA ALA A 235 6.92 10.62 -19.82
C ALA A 235 6.70 9.47 -18.82
N PHE A 236 6.24 9.79 -17.61
CA PHE A 236 6.00 8.77 -16.59
C PHE A 236 4.87 7.81 -16.97
N TRP A 237 3.82 8.28 -17.63
CA TRP A 237 2.75 7.42 -18.16
C TRP A 237 3.31 6.40 -19.15
N ASN A 238 4.19 6.81 -20.06
CA ASN A 238 4.85 5.90 -20.99
C ASN A 238 5.68 4.84 -20.27
N PHE A 239 6.42 5.21 -19.23
CA PHE A 239 7.19 4.28 -18.39
C PHE A 239 6.28 3.29 -17.65
N TYR A 240 5.18 3.77 -17.09
CA TYR A 240 4.20 2.96 -16.38
C TYR A 240 3.54 1.91 -17.29
N GLN A 241 3.14 2.34 -18.50
CA GLN A 241 2.57 1.47 -19.53
C GLN A 241 3.54 0.36 -19.95
N ASP A 242 4.79 0.72 -20.24
CA ASP A 242 5.80 -0.24 -20.66
C ASP A 242 6.11 -1.28 -19.58
N THR A 243 6.25 -0.84 -18.34
CA THR A 243 6.44 -1.75 -17.20
C THR A 243 5.22 -2.67 -16.98
N GLY A 244 4.02 -2.15 -17.14
CA GLY A 244 2.79 -2.93 -17.07
C GLY A 244 2.74 -4.04 -18.11
N ARG A 245 3.01 -3.71 -19.39
CA ARG A 245 3.03 -4.67 -20.50
C ARG A 245 4.07 -5.77 -20.30
N ARG A 246 5.26 -5.43 -19.79
CA ARG A 246 6.34 -6.41 -19.56
C ARG A 246 6.08 -7.37 -18.40
N LYS A 247 5.36 -6.92 -17.35
CA LYS A 247 5.22 -7.70 -16.12
C LYS A 247 3.85 -8.32 -15.90
N TRP A 248 2.76 -7.60 -16.18
CA TRP A 248 1.42 -7.93 -15.66
C TRP A 248 0.30 -7.88 -16.71
N GLY A 249 0.64 -7.60 -17.97
CA GLY A 249 -0.31 -7.48 -19.07
C GLY A 249 -0.89 -6.08 -19.20
N GLN A 250 -1.72 -5.61 -18.29
CA GLN A 250 -2.30 -4.25 -18.35
C GLN A 250 -2.07 -3.50 -17.04
N PRO A 251 -1.73 -2.20 -17.11
CA PRO A 251 -1.64 -1.34 -15.95
C PRO A 251 -3.03 -1.11 -15.33
N TYR A 252 -3.09 -1.00 -13.99
CA TYR A 252 -4.34 -0.82 -13.26
C TYR A 252 -4.86 0.62 -13.29
N LEU A 253 -3.94 1.61 -13.27
CA LEU A 253 -4.28 3.02 -13.25
C LEU A 253 -4.43 3.58 -14.66
N THR A 254 -5.30 4.56 -14.82
CA THR A 254 -5.48 5.31 -16.07
C THR A 254 -4.54 6.51 -16.14
N ARG A 255 -4.34 7.11 -17.34
CA ARG A 255 -3.59 8.37 -17.47
C ARG A 255 -4.21 9.49 -16.63
N ASN A 256 -5.54 9.55 -16.61
CA ASN A 256 -6.32 10.53 -15.87
C ASN A 256 -6.08 10.44 -14.34
N PHE A 257 -5.77 9.24 -13.80
CA PHE A 257 -5.41 9.12 -12.38
C PHE A 257 -4.18 9.97 -12.04
N PHE A 258 -3.15 9.95 -12.87
CA PHE A 258 -1.92 10.70 -12.62
C PHE A 258 -2.13 12.21 -12.68
N GLU A 259 -3.00 12.67 -13.58
CA GLU A 259 -3.39 14.07 -13.68
C GLU A 259 -4.13 14.54 -12.41
N ILE A 260 -5.19 13.81 -12.02
CA ILE A 260 -5.97 14.13 -10.83
C ILE A 260 -5.09 14.04 -9.56
N ALA A 261 -4.22 13.04 -9.47
CA ALA A 261 -3.30 12.89 -8.35
C ALA A 261 -2.31 14.07 -8.29
N GLY A 262 -1.80 14.52 -9.44
CA GLY A 262 -0.94 15.69 -9.54
C GLY A 262 -1.58 16.96 -9.00
N GLU A 263 -2.87 17.15 -9.25
CA GLU A 263 -3.64 18.29 -8.76
C GLU A 263 -3.98 18.20 -7.28
N ARG A 264 -4.46 17.04 -6.81
CA ARG A 264 -5.06 16.91 -5.47
C ARG A 264 -4.09 16.45 -4.38
N LEU A 265 -2.99 15.81 -4.78
CA LEU A 265 -2.01 15.22 -3.88
C LEU A 265 -0.62 15.84 -4.09
N GLU A 266 -0.55 17.08 -4.60
CA GLU A 266 0.71 17.74 -4.95
C GLU A 266 1.73 17.70 -3.81
N ASN A 267 1.29 17.90 -2.57
CA ASN A 267 2.16 17.90 -1.38
C ASN A 267 2.64 16.50 -0.95
N GLU A 268 1.99 15.45 -1.42
CA GLU A 268 2.32 14.05 -1.13
C GLU A 268 3.07 13.35 -2.27
N LEU A 269 3.43 14.06 -3.35
CA LEU A 269 4.08 13.45 -4.50
C LEU A 269 5.58 13.78 -4.56
N LEU A 270 6.37 12.75 -4.85
CA LEU A 270 7.78 12.85 -5.22
C LEU A 270 8.01 12.01 -6.47
N MET A 271 8.35 12.67 -7.57
CA MET A 271 8.78 12.04 -8.81
C MET A 271 10.30 12.15 -8.93
N ILE A 272 10.97 11.02 -9.13
CA ILE A 272 12.42 10.96 -9.33
C ILE A 272 12.65 10.53 -10.77
N LEU A 273 13.21 11.39 -11.58
CA LEU A 273 13.47 11.15 -13.00
C LEU A 273 14.96 11.05 -13.28
N ALA A 274 15.34 10.17 -14.21
CA ALA A 274 16.62 10.21 -14.90
C ALA A 274 16.41 10.91 -16.25
N GLU A 275 17.21 11.92 -16.55
CA GLU A 275 17.06 12.77 -17.72
C GLU A 275 18.38 12.87 -18.51
N ILE A 276 18.26 12.81 -19.83
CA ILE A 276 19.36 13.10 -20.75
C ILE A 276 18.94 14.32 -21.59
N ASP A 277 19.73 15.38 -21.54
CA ASP A 277 19.43 16.64 -22.21
C ASP A 277 18.01 17.17 -21.91
N GLY A 278 17.58 17.06 -20.64
CA GLY A 278 16.25 17.45 -20.17
C GLY A 278 15.10 16.55 -20.59
N ASN A 279 15.37 15.39 -21.19
CA ASN A 279 14.37 14.41 -21.60
C ASN A 279 14.33 13.23 -20.60
N PRO A 280 13.20 12.96 -19.95
CA PRO A 280 13.07 11.83 -19.04
C PRO A 280 13.20 10.47 -19.77
N ILE A 281 14.08 9.61 -19.29
CA ILE A 281 14.31 8.26 -19.83
C ILE A 281 13.89 7.15 -18.87
N ALA A 282 13.82 7.46 -17.58
CA ALA A 282 13.36 6.55 -16.52
C ALA A 282 12.82 7.35 -15.36
N GLY A 283 11.93 6.74 -14.55
CA GLY A 283 11.39 7.43 -13.39
C GLY A 283 10.73 6.53 -12.38
N ALA A 284 10.68 7.03 -11.14
CA ALA A 284 9.90 6.46 -10.05
C ALA A 284 8.95 7.49 -9.47
N LEU A 285 7.70 7.09 -9.24
CA LEU A 285 6.71 7.85 -8.51
C LEU A 285 6.59 7.33 -7.09
N ASN A 286 6.76 8.22 -6.13
CA ASN A 286 6.64 7.96 -4.71
C ASN A 286 5.55 8.84 -4.12
N PHE A 287 4.96 8.37 -3.02
CA PHE A 287 4.06 9.17 -2.19
C PHE A 287 4.74 9.46 -0.84
N ILE A 288 4.51 10.65 -0.32
CA ILE A 288 5.11 11.13 0.92
C ILE A 288 4.03 11.16 1.99
N GLY A 289 4.18 10.34 3.03
CA GLY A 289 3.40 10.45 4.25
C GLY A 289 4.11 11.32 5.30
N GLN A 290 3.51 11.47 6.45
CA GLN A 290 4.09 12.25 7.55
C GLN A 290 5.44 11.66 8.03
N ASP A 291 5.57 10.35 8.07
CA ASP A 291 6.74 9.65 8.61
C ASP A 291 7.39 8.65 7.63
N ALA A 292 6.87 8.52 6.42
CA ALA A 292 7.32 7.52 5.47
C ALA A 292 7.34 8.02 4.02
N LEU A 293 8.22 7.43 3.23
CA LEU A 293 8.20 7.51 1.76
C LEU A 293 7.73 6.17 1.19
N PHE A 294 6.73 6.22 0.33
CA PHE A 294 6.12 5.05 -0.30
C PHE A 294 6.48 5.01 -1.78
N GLY A 295 7.45 4.18 -2.16
CA GLY A 295 7.79 3.90 -3.55
C GLY A 295 6.68 3.06 -4.21
N ARG A 296 6.07 3.58 -5.28
CA ARG A 296 4.89 2.94 -5.87
C ARG A 296 5.11 2.41 -7.27
N TYR A 297 5.56 3.24 -8.16
CA TYR A 297 5.64 2.90 -9.58
C TYR A 297 7.01 3.25 -10.14
N TRP A 298 7.50 2.41 -11.04
CA TRP A 298 8.77 2.57 -11.74
C TRP A 298 8.60 2.18 -13.20
N GLY A 299 9.32 2.87 -14.05
CA GLY A 299 9.51 2.44 -15.44
C GLY A 299 10.64 3.17 -16.13
N CYS A 300 10.97 2.72 -17.33
CA CYS A 300 12.05 3.28 -18.14
C CYS A 300 11.83 2.95 -19.62
N THR A 301 12.30 3.80 -20.52
CA THR A 301 12.36 3.53 -21.96
C THR A 301 13.60 2.72 -22.32
N GLU A 302 14.69 2.95 -21.60
CA GLU A 302 15.99 2.31 -21.83
C GLU A 302 16.51 1.66 -20.54
N ASN A 303 17.21 0.53 -20.68
CA ASN A 303 17.72 -0.22 -19.54
C ASN A 303 19.19 0.07 -19.29
N TYR A 304 19.46 0.98 -18.35
CA TYR A 304 20.80 1.28 -17.86
C TYR A 304 21.15 0.48 -16.62
N SER A 305 22.43 0.03 -16.55
CA SER A 305 22.89 -0.78 -15.42
C SER A 305 22.75 -0.05 -14.07
N ASN A 306 22.03 -0.67 -13.14
CA ASN A 306 21.76 -0.19 -11.77
C ASN A 306 20.93 1.11 -11.67
N LEU A 307 20.45 1.70 -12.76
CA LEU A 307 19.64 2.92 -12.73
C LEU A 307 18.34 2.71 -11.94
N HIS A 308 17.71 1.55 -12.09
CA HIS A 308 16.55 1.16 -11.26
C HIS A 308 16.87 1.21 -9.76
N PHE A 309 18.04 0.71 -9.34
CA PHE A 309 18.40 0.70 -7.93
C PHE A 309 18.71 2.10 -7.41
N GLU A 310 19.34 2.92 -8.22
CA GLU A 310 19.62 4.31 -7.88
C GLU A 310 18.32 5.08 -7.63
N ILE A 311 17.41 5.05 -8.61
CA ILE A 311 16.16 5.85 -8.56
C ILE A 311 15.18 5.31 -7.51
N CYS A 312 14.95 3.99 -7.48
CA CYS A 312 13.90 3.41 -6.62
C CYS A 312 14.33 3.19 -5.17
N TYR A 313 15.65 3.07 -4.90
CA TYR A 313 16.11 2.73 -3.56
C TYR A 313 17.06 3.78 -2.99
N TYR A 314 18.16 4.11 -3.66
CA TYR A 314 19.15 5.02 -3.07
C TYR A 314 18.66 6.45 -3.00
N GLN A 315 18.04 6.96 -4.04
CA GLN A 315 17.42 8.27 -4.03
C GLN A 315 16.27 8.37 -3.02
N ALA A 316 15.49 7.29 -2.87
CA ALA A 316 14.41 7.23 -1.88
C ALA A 316 14.95 7.23 -0.43
N ILE A 317 16.03 6.48 -0.15
CA ILE A 317 16.71 6.47 1.16
C ILE A 317 17.29 7.87 1.45
N GLU A 318 17.99 8.46 0.49
CA GLU A 318 18.60 9.77 0.63
C GLU A 318 17.56 10.84 0.91
N TYR A 319 16.46 10.86 0.14
CA TYR A 319 15.31 11.74 0.39
C TYR A 319 14.71 11.54 1.79
N ALA A 320 14.54 10.29 2.22
CA ALA A 320 13.98 10.00 3.54
C ALA A 320 14.90 10.50 4.68
N ILE A 321 16.21 10.37 4.54
CA ILE A 321 17.18 10.89 5.51
C ILE A 321 17.11 12.43 5.54
N GLU A 322 17.19 13.09 4.40
CA GLU A 322 17.16 14.55 4.27
C GLU A 322 15.88 15.16 4.87
N ASN A 323 14.74 14.46 4.73
CA ASN A 323 13.44 14.90 5.23
C ASN A 323 13.07 14.28 6.60
N ARG A 324 14.00 13.59 7.27
CA ARG A 324 13.81 12.97 8.59
C ARG A 324 12.63 11.99 8.64
N LEU A 325 12.35 11.33 7.54
CA LEU A 325 11.35 10.28 7.49
C LEU A 325 11.89 9.01 8.19
N SER A 326 11.01 8.29 8.88
CA SER A 326 11.38 7.13 9.67
C SER A 326 11.61 5.87 8.82
N ARG A 327 11.01 5.81 7.61
CA ARG A 327 11.09 4.62 6.76
C ARG A 327 10.83 4.89 5.28
N VAL A 328 11.27 3.94 4.46
CA VAL A 328 10.93 3.83 3.04
C VAL A 328 10.29 2.47 2.78
N GLU A 329 9.12 2.46 2.18
CA GLU A 329 8.41 1.28 1.72
C GLU A 329 8.49 1.20 0.19
N ALA A 330 9.19 0.19 -0.35
CA ALA A 330 9.50 0.12 -1.79
C ALA A 330 8.66 -0.94 -2.53
N GLY A 331 7.38 -1.11 -2.14
CA GLY A 331 6.44 -2.05 -2.77
C GLY A 331 6.60 -3.51 -2.31
N ALA A 332 5.72 -4.39 -2.83
CA ALA A 332 5.45 -5.71 -2.26
C ALA A 332 6.54 -6.77 -2.46
N GLN A 333 7.36 -6.72 -3.51
CA GLN A 333 8.25 -7.82 -3.91
C GLN A 333 9.70 -7.39 -4.07
N GLY A 334 10.63 -8.36 -4.04
CA GLY A 334 12.01 -8.19 -4.45
C GLY A 334 13.05 -8.42 -3.35
N GLU A 335 13.54 -9.65 -3.20
CA GLU A 335 14.62 -10.03 -2.28
C GLU A 335 15.93 -9.23 -2.48
N HIS A 336 16.15 -8.73 -3.72
CA HIS A 336 17.29 -7.86 -4.01
C HIS A 336 17.31 -6.58 -3.17
N LYS A 337 16.18 -6.17 -2.58
CA LYS A 337 16.05 -5.05 -1.64
C LYS A 337 16.85 -5.28 -0.35
N LEU A 338 16.92 -6.54 0.11
CA LEU A 338 17.65 -6.90 1.33
C LEU A 338 19.12 -6.46 1.25
N ALA A 339 19.75 -6.70 0.11
CA ALA A 339 21.15 -6.28 -0.09
C ALA A 339 21.38 -4.76 -0.02
N ARG A 340 20.32 -3.97 -0.07
CA ARG A 340 20.30 -2.48 -0.09
C ARG A 340 19.73 -1.86 1.18
N GLY A 341 19.60 -2.66 2.25
CA GLY A 341 19.19 -2.17 3.56
C GLY A 341 17.69 -2.22 3.84
N TYR A 342 16.89 -2.71 2.92
CA TYR A 342 15.45 -2.94 3.16
C TYR A 342 15.27 -4.29 3.84
N MET A 343 14.94 -4.27 5.11
CA MET A 343 14.79 -5.46 5.93
C MET A 343 13.37 -6.04 5.85
N PRO A 344 13.19 -7.36 6.09
CA PRO A 344 11.88 -7.98 6.15
C PRO A 344 10.98 -7.30 7.18
N SER A 345 9.75 -7.03 6.81
CA SER A 345 8.73 -6.42 7.65
C SER A 345 7.42 -7.19 7.50
N HIS A 346 6.76 -7.50 8.61
CA HIS A 346 5.47 -8.17 8.59
C HIS A 346 4.40 -7.30 7.96
N THR A 347 3.55 -7.93 7.15
CA THR A 347 2.26 -7.37 6.73
C THR A 347 1.13 -8.28 7.20
N TYR A 348 -0.01 -7.69 7.48
CA TYR A 348 -1.12 -8.36 8.14
C TYR A 348 -2.38 -8.28 7.30
N SER A 349 -3.15 -9.35 7.32
CA SER A 349 -4.49 -9.38 6.75
C SER A 349 -5.43 -10.24 7.58
N LEU A 350 -6.71 -9.91 7.48
CA LEU A 350 -7.79 -10.56 8.18
C LEU A 350 -8.81 -11.07 7.16
N HIS A 351 -9.36 -12.25 7.42
CA HIS A 351 -10.26 -12.90 6.48
C HIS A 351 -11.48 -13.45 7.20
N TRP A 352 -12.64 -13.22 6.62
CA TRP A 352 -13.89 -13.90 6.97
C TRP A 352 -14.39 -14.68 5.77
N ILE A 353 -14.80 -15.91 5.99
CA ILE A 353 -15.30 -16.83 4.96
C ILE A 353 -16.68 -17.29 5.37
N ASN A 354 -17.66 -17.08 4.51
CA ASN A 354 -19.07 -17.37 4.78
C ASN A 354 -19.34 -18.86 4.99
N ASN A 355 -18.66 -19.75 4.22
CA ASN A 355 -18.79 -21.19 4.36
C ASN A 355 -17.94 -21.71 5.52
N ASN A 356 -18.57 -22.17 6.60
CA ASN A 356 -17.90 -22.64 7.82
C ASN A 356 -16.95 -23.82 7.59
N ARG A 357 -17.25 -24.72 6.65
CA ARG A 357 -16.38 -25.87 6.35
C ARG A 357 -15.10 -25.41 5.65
N PHE A 358 -15.25 -24.53 4.67
CA PHE A 358 -14.11 -23.95 3.95
C PHE A 358 -13.29 -23.03 4.86
N SER A 359 -13.95 -22.23 5.70
CA SER A 359 -13.29 -21.38 6.71
C SER A 359 -12.36 -22.18 7.63
N ARG A 360 -12.78 -23.35 8.10
CA ARG A 360 -11.92 -24.23 8.93
C ARG A 360 -10.72 -24.76 8.18
N ALA A 361 -10.89 -25.16 6.92
CA ALA A 361 -9.77 -25.61 6.09
C ALA A 361 -8.73 -24.51 5.83
N VAL A 362 -9.21 -23.29 5.54
CA VAL A 362 -8.33 -22.12 5.39
C VAL A 362 -7.66 -21.74 6.71
N ALA A 363 -8.35 -21.84 7.84
CA ALA A 363 -7.75 -21.57 9.16
C ALA A 363 -6.54 -22.47 9.43
N GLN A 364 -6.68 -23.78 9.22
CA GLN A 364 -5.60 -24.74 9.38
C GLN A 364 -4.39 -24.41 8.46
N TYR A 365 -4.65 -24.13 7.19
CA TYR A 365 -3.62 -23.71 6.25
C TYR A 365 -2.88 -22.44 6.72
N LEU A 366 -3.62 -21.45 7.23
CA LEU A 366 -3.05 -20.19 7.69
C LEU A 366 -2.22 -20.35 8.96
N ASP A 367 -2.51 -21.33 9.82
CA ASP A 367 -1.67 -21.62 10.98
C ASP A 367 -0.27 -22.08 10.55
N GLU A 368 -0.20 -22.97 9.56
CA GLU A 368 1.06 -23.46 8.99
C GLU A 368 1.79 -22.35 8.21
N GLU A 369 1.07 -21.58 7.37
CA GLU A 369 1.64 -20.48 6.58
C GLU A 369 2.29 -19.42 7.49
N ARG A 370 1.64 -19.06 8.61
CA ARG A 370 2.22 -18.06 9.55
C ARG A 370 3.52 -18.52 10.20
N LEU A 371 3.65 -19.79 10.54
CA LEU A 371 4.90 -20.34 11.05
C LEU A 371 6.01 -20.26 10.00
N ALA A 372 5.73 -20.72 8.78
CA ALA A 372 6.68 -20.67 7.67
C ALA A 372 7.15 -19.25 7.35
N VAL A 373 6.22 -18.26 7.30
CA VAL A 373 6.56 -16.85 7.08
C VAL A 373 7.45 -16.31 8.22
N GLY A 374 7.16 -16.69 9.46
CA GLY A 374 7.98 -16.28 10.61
C GLY A 374 9.41 -16.81 10.51
N GLU A 375 9.58 -18.09 10.20
CA GLU A 375 10.90 -18.72 10.01
C GLU A 375 11.68 -18.09 8.84
N GLU A 376 11.01 -17.88 7.70
CA GLU A 376 11.61 -17.25 6.53
C GLU A 376 12.11 -15.83 6.86
N MET A 377 11.30 -15.04 7.54
CA MET A 377 11.67 -13.67 7.92
C MET A 377 12.86 -13.64 8.89
N GLU A 378 12.94 -14.58 9.83
CA GLU A 378 14.08 -14.71 10.73
C GLU A 378 15.36 -15.05 9.96
N ILE A 379 15.30 -16.01 9.06
CA ILE A 379 16.41 -16.38 8.19
C ILE A 379 16.87 -15.17 7.37
N LEU A 380 15.94 -14.50 6.65
CA LEU A 380 16.26 -13.35 5.82
C LEU A 380 16.85 -12.18 6.63
N SER A 381 16.39 -11.96 7.85
CA SER A 381 16.92 -10.92 8.73
C SER A 381 18.40 -11.14 9.07
N ASN A 382 18.81 -12.41 9.22
CA ASN A 382 20.21 -12.77 9.46
C ASN A 382 21.12 -12.54 8.24
N TYR A 383 20.56 -12.45 7.03
CA TYR A 383 21.29 -12.14 5.78
C TYR A 383 21.31 -10.64 5.44
N GLY A 384 20.83 -9.79 6.34
CA GLY A 384 20.83 -8.34 6.19
C GLY A 384 22.23 -7.77 5.89
N PRO A 385 22.29 -6.55 5.33
CA PRO A 385 23.55 -5.96 4.89
C PRO A 385 24.32 -5.29 6.03
N PHE A 386 23.70 -5.11 7.20
CA PHE A 386 24.23 -4.36 8.33
C PHE A 386 25.40 -5.10 9.02
N LYS A 387 26.21 -4.36 9.73
CA LYS A 387 27.25 -4.95 10.59
C LYS A 387 26.56 -5.76 11.69
N ASN A 388 27.05 -6.98 11.94
CA ASN A 388 26.68 -7.69 13.15
C ASN A 388 27.26 -6.93 14.33
N ILE A 389 26.44 -6.19 15.06
CA ILE A 389 26.84 -5.69 16.39
C ILE A 389 26.84 -6.95 17.25
N LYS A 390 28.05 -7.49 17.56
CA LYS A 390 28.18 -8.45 18.65
C LYS A 390 27.75 -7.70 19.91
N LEU A 391 26.54 -7.97 20.40
CA LEU A 391 26.10 -7.61 21.74
C LEU A 391 26.96 -8.34 22.77
#